data_3f354d68535a66e1bef4e1f09006b8d1
#
_entry.id   3f354d68535a66e1bef4e1f09006b8d1
#
_cell.length_a   1.000
_cell.length_b   1.000
_cell.length_c   1.000
_cell.angle_alpha   90.00
_cell.angle_beta   90.00
_cell.angle_gamma   90.00
#
_symmetry.space_group_name_H-M   'P 1'
#
loop_
_entity.id
_entity.type
_entity.pdbx_description
1 polymer ?
#
loop_
_entity_poly.entity_id
_entity_poly.type
_entity_poly.pdbx_seq_one_letter_code
_entity_poly.pdbx_strand_id
1 'polypeptide(L)'
;MGLGISGFEDELDDCLAVDVKKIAELENACSIKLTGYIDTYNSAFFQKKTDMLLNAGYSNFILDCSDLNYISSTGIGSLASFLRNTQSKSGHLVLVSLQPNVHEVL
;
A
#
# COMPACT_ATOMS: atom_id res chain seq x y z
N MET A 1 16.19 -7.37 -3.53
CA MET A 1 16.75 -6.02 -3.43
C MET A 1 15.79 -5.08 -2.76
N GLY A 2 16.24 -4.36 -1.78
CA GLY A 2 15.43 -3.38 -1.09
C GLY A 2 15.24 -2.11 -1.92
N LEU A 3 14.36 -1.26 -1.46
CA LEU A 3 14.05 0.03 -2.09
C LEU A 3 15.06 1.12 -1.71
N GLY A 4 16.05 0.80 -0.89
CA GLY A 4 16.96 1.79 -0.35
C GLY A 4 16.35 2.66 0.74
N ILE A 5 15.21 2.26 1.28
CA ILE A 5 14.53 2.98 2.37
C ILE A 5 14.95 2.36 3.69
N SER A 6 15.62 3.14 4.53
CA SER A 6 16.08 2.66 5.82
C SER A 6 14.90 2.25 6.70
N GLY A 7 14.96 1.04 7.24
CA GLY A 7 13.97 0.52 8.17
C GLY A 7 12.67 0.03 7.53
N PHE A 8 12.55 0.09 6.20
CA PHE A 8 11.29 -0.28 5.54
C PHE A 8 10.90 -1.73 5.81
N GLU A 9 11.88 -2.64 5.81
CA GLU A 9 11.62 -4.07 5.97
C GLU A 9 11.80 -4.55 7.41
N ASP A 10 12.08 -3.63 8.34
CA ASP A 10 12.35 -4.01 9.74
C ASP A 10 11.09 -4.43 10.48
N GLU A 11 9.95 -3.90 10.10
CA GLU A 11 8.68 -4.23 10.74
C GLU A 11 7.85 -5.12 9.81
N LEU A 12 7.39 -6.25 10.34
CA LEU A 12 6.57 -7.21 9.61
C LEU A 12 5.27 -7.44 10.37
N ASP A 13 4.25 -7.85 9.64
CA ASP A 13 2.95 -8.21 10.21
C ASP A 13 2.59 -9.63 9.80
N ASP A 14 2.04 -10.40 10.74
CA ASP A 14 1.70 -11.81 10.47
C ASP A 14 0.53 -11.96 9.50
N CYS A 15 -0.34 -10.96 9.41
CA CYS A 15 -1.59 -11.04 8.66
C CYS A 15 -1.58 -10.26 7.35
N LEU A 16 -0.54 -9.47 7.12
CA LEU A 16 -0.43 -8.67 5.92
C LEU A 16 1.02 -8.59 5.45
N ALA A 17 1.27 -9.07 4.25
CA ALA A 17 2.56 -8.89 3.59
C ALA A 17 2.45 -7.74 2.59
N VAL A 18 3.43 -6.84 2.63
CA VAL A 18 3.50 -5.67 1.75
C VAL A 18 4.78 -5.78 0.93
N ASP A 19 4.64 -6.23 -0.32
CA ASP A 19 5.78 -6.42 -1.22
C ASP A 19 5.83 -5.27 -2.20
N VAL A 20 6.95 -4.55 -2.21
CA VAL A 20 7.10 -3.34 -3.01
C VAL A 20 8.22 -3.51 -4.01
N LYS A 21 7.96 -3.13 -5.26
CA LYS A 21 8.95 -3.14 -6.33
C LYS A 21 8.93 -1.81 -7.06
N LYS A 22 10.10 -1.30 -7.40
CA LYS A 22 10.20 -0.11 -8.26
C LYS A 22 9.77 -0.48 -9.67
N ILE A 23 9.11 0.47 -10.33
CA ILE A 23 8.78 0.35 -11.75
C ILE A 23 9.94 0.97 -12.52
N ALA A 24 10.69 0.13 -13.25
CA ALA A 24 11.99 0.51 -13.81
C ALA A 24 11.93 1.65 -14.81
N GLU A 25 10.85 1.76 -15.57
CA GLU A 25 10.71 2.76 -16.62
C GLU A 25 10.17 4.10 -16.12
N LEU A 26 9.73 4.15 -14.85
CA LEU A 26 9.10 5.35 -14.30
C LEU A 26 9.79 5.77 -13.01
N GLU A 27 10.18 7.03 -12.96
CA GLU A 27 10.70 7.60 -11.72
C GLU A 27 9.55 7.78 -10.72
N ASN A 28 9.85 7.66 -9.45
CA ASN A 28 8.90 7.90 -8.36
C ASN A 28 7.69 6.98 -8.39
N ALA A 29 7.80 5.82 -9.05
CA ALA A 29 6.70 4.88 -9.16
C ALA A 29 7.08 3.53 -8.60
N CYS A 30 6.14 2.88 -7.92
CA CYS A 30 6.33 1.53 -7.47
C CYS A 30 5.02 0.73 -7.50
N SER A 31 5.19 -0.58 -7.56
CA SER A 31 4.10 -1.54 -7.48
C SER A 31 4.11 -2.14 -6.08
N ILE A 32 2.95 -2.18 -5.46
CA ILE A 32 2.77 -2.71 -4.12
C ILE A 32 1.82 -3.90 -4.20
N LYS A 33 2.29 -5.08 -3.81
CA LYS A 33 1.41 -6.24 -3.72
C LYS A 33 1.06 -6.50 -2.27
N LEU A 34 -0.23 -6.59 -1.98
CA LEU A 34 -0.75 -6.91 -0.65
C LEU A 34 -1.18 -8.36 -0.62
N THR A 35 -0.74 -9.10 0.41
CA THR A 35 -1.13 -10.48 0.61
C THR A 35 -1.64 -10.62 2.03
N GLY A 36 -2.89 -11.10 2.16
CA GLY A 36 -3.52 -11.29 3.46
C GLY A 36 -4.73 -10.40 3.64
N TYR A 37 -4.79 -9.67 4.74
CA TYR A 37 -5.93 -8.78 5.01
C TYR A 37 -5.50 -7.56 5.82
N ILE A 38 -6.30 -6.50 5.69
CA ILE A 38 -6.10 -5.28 6.48
C ILE A 38 -7.27 -5.17 7.45
N ASP A 39 -6.98 -5.22 8.75
CA ASP A 39 -7.98 -5.11 9.80
C ASP A 39 -7.67 -3.96 10.74
N THR A 40 -8.41 -3.88 11.84
CA THR A 40 -8.23 -2.83 12.84
C THR A 40 -6.84 -2.89 13.48
N TYR A 41 -6.27 -4.10 13.57
CA TYR A 41 -5.00 -4.29 14.28
C TYR A 41 -3.77 -3.97 13.43
N ASN A 42 -3.85 -4.18 12.12
CA ASN A 42 -2.69 -3.96 11.25
C ASN A 42 -2.81 -2.76 10.30
N SER A 43 -3.91 -1.99 10.41
CA SER A 43 -4.07 -0.81 9.55
C SER A 43 -2.98 0.23 9.80
N ALA A 44 -2.51 0.37 11.03
CA ALA A 44 -1.40 1.27 11.35
C ALA A 44 -0.09 0.81 10.73
N PHE A 45 0.15 -0.51 10.67
CA PHE A 45 1.29 -1.08 9.99
C PHE A 45 1.26 -0.74 8.48
N PHE A 46 0.10 -0.92 7.85
CA PHE A 46 -0.07 -0.58 6.45
C PHE A 46 0.18 0.92 6.22
N GLN A 47 -0.40 1.77 7.06
CA GLN A 47 -0.23 3.22 6.93
C GLN A 47 1.23 3.62 7.09
N LYS A 48 1.94 3.01 8.04
CA LYS A 48 3.36 3.29 8.25
C LYS A 48 4.17 2.94 7.00
N LYS A 49 3.90 1.80 6.38
CA LYS A 49 4.60 1.40 5.16
C LYS A 49 4.37 2.38 4.02
N THR A 50 3.12 2.80 3.81
CA THR A 50 2.79 3.76 2.75
C THR A 50 3.40 5.13 3.03
N ASP A 51 3.41 5.57 4.29
CA ASP A 51 4.04 6.84 4.67
C ASP A 51 5.54 6.81 4.38
N MET A 52 6.20 5.69 4.65
CA MET A 52 7.64 5.55 4.36
C MET A 52 7.93 5.67 2.87
N LEU A 53 7.05 5.11 2.02
CA LEU A 53 7.20 5.23 0.56
C LEU A 53 7.02 6.68 0.11
N LEU A 54 5.99 7.35 0.62
CA LEU A 54 5.74 8.75 0.28
C LEU A 54 6.89 9.64 0.74
N ASN A 55 7.41 9.41 1.94
CA ASN A 55 8.53 10.20 2.48
C ASN A 55 9.82 9.95 1.72
N ALA A 56 9.95 8.79 1.08
CA ALA A 56 11.12 8.47 0.27
C ALA A 56 11.07 9.09 -1.13
N GLY A 57 9.97 9.76 -1.47
CA GLY A 57 9.83 10.46 -2.76
C GLY A 57 8.97 9.75 -3.79
N TYR A 58 8.42 8.58 -3.46
CA TYR A 58 7.50 7.91 -4.38
C TYR A 58 6.14 8.60 -4.34
N SER A 59 5.54 8.77 -5.51
CA SER A 59 4.25 9.44 -5.61
C SER A 59 3.28 8.76 -6.57
N ASN A 60 3.71 7.71 -7.27
CA ASN A 60 2.86 6.97 -8.19
C ASN A 60 2.88 5.49 -7.81
N PHE A 61 1.71 4.92 -7.59
CA PHE A 61 1.60 3.57 -7.06
C PHE A 61 0.58 2.75 -7.81
N ILE A 62 0.93 1.48 -8.05
CA ILE A 62 -0.03 0.46 -8.47
C ILE A 62 -0.17 -0.49 -7.28
N LEU A 63 -1.38 -0.56 -6.73
CA LEU A 63 -1.66 -1.41 -5.58
C LEU A 63 -2.35 -2.68 -6.07
N ASP A 64 -1.61 -3.78 -6.05
CA ASP A 64 -2.11 -5.09 -6.49
C ASP A 64 -2.83 -5.75 -5.33
N CYS A 65 -4.14 -5.87 -5.46
CA CYS A 65 -5.03 -6.42 -4.43
C CYS A 65 -5.48 -7.85 -4.74
N SER A 66 -4.81 -8.54 -5.67
CA SER A 66 -5.22 -9.89 -6.09
C SER A 66 -5.21 -10.90 -4.94
N ASP A 67 -4.33 -10.71 -3.96
CA ASP A 67 -4.22 -11.58 -2.77
C ASP A 67 -4.67 -10.89 -1.50
N LEU A 68 -5.35 -9.75 -1.61
CA LEU A 68 -5.97 -9.08 -0.46
C LEU A 68 -7.38 -9.64 -0.27
N ASN A 69 -7.57 -10.37 0.82
CA ASN A 69 -8.77 -11.16 1.05
C ASN A 69 -9.86 -10.43 1.84
N TYR A 70 -9.48 -9.38 2.58
CA TYR A 70 -10.41 -8.66 3.42
C TYR A 70 -9.83 -7.30 3.78
N ILE A 71 -10.71 -6.32 3.93
CA ILE A 71 -10.33 -5.00 4.44
C ILE A 71 -11.43 -4.52 5.39
N SER A 72 -11.04 -4.08 6.59
CA SER A 72 -11.96 -3.53 7.58
C SER A 72 -12.24 -2.05 7.30
N SER A 73 -13.22 -1.50 8.02
CA SER A 73 -13.50 -0.05 7.94
C SER A 73 -12.28 0.79 8.29
N THR A 74 -11.51 0.36 9.31
CA THR A 74 -10.27 1.04 9.68
C THR A 74 -9.24 0.93 8.55
N GLY A 75 -9.17 -0.23 7.90
CA GLY A 75 -8.30 -0.43 6.75
C GLY A 75 -8.67 0.46 5.57
N ILE A 76 -9.97 0.63 5.33
CA ILE A 76 -10.47 1.55 4.30
C ILE A 76 -10.01 2.97 4.61
N GLY A 77 -10.07 3.37 5.89
CA GLY A 77 -9.58 4.68 6.33
C GLY A 77 -8.09 4.87 6.04
N SER A 78 -7.28 3.84 6.29
CA SER A 78 -5.85 3.89 5.98
C SER A 78 -5.60 3.99 4.49
N LEU A 79 -6.36 3.27 3.68
CA LEU A 79 -6.26 3.34 2.23
C LEU A 79 -6.66 4.71 1.70
N ALA A 80 -7.72 5.29 2.27
CA ALA A 80 -8.15 6.65 1.92
C ALA A 80 -7.08 7.69 2.28
N SER A 81 -6.41 7.52 3.43
CA SER A 81 -5.29 8.38 3.81
C SER A 81 -4.15 8.28 2.82
N PHE A 82 -3.83 7.05 2.38
CA PHE A 82 -2.79 6.83 1.38
C PHE A 82 -3.14 7.56 0.08
N LEU A 83 -4.38 7.45 -0.36
CA LEU A 83 -4.85 8.14 -1.56
C LEU A 83 -4.72 9.66 -1.42
N ARG A 84 -5.19 10.22 -0.32
CA ARG A 84 -5.10 11.67 -0.08
C ARG A 84 -3.66 12.16 -0.08
N ASN A 85 -2.79 11.43 0.61
CA ASN A 85 -1.37 11.79 0.72
C ASN A 85 -0.67 11.70 -0.63
N THR A 86 -1.05 10.70 -1.44
CA THR A 86 -0.53 10.57 -2.81
C THR A 86 -0.97 11.75 -3.66
N GLN A 87 -2.23 12.12 -3.59
CA GLN A 87 -2.77 13.26 -4.34
C GLN A 87 -2.14 14.58 -3.92
N SER A 88 -1.84 14.75 -2.63
CA SER A 88 -1.18 15.97 -2.15
C SER A 88 0.22 16.13 -2.71
N LYS A 89 0.83 15.07 -3.19
CA LYS A 89 2.14 15.09 -3.85
C LYS A 89 2.01 15.10 -5.38
N SER A 90 0.81 15.37 -5.89
CA SER A 90 0.51 15.35 -7.33
C SER A 90 0.73 13.99 -7.98
N GLY A 91 0.59 12.94 -7.18
CA GLY A 91 0.79 11.58 -7.64
C GLY A 91 -0.52 10.85 -7.92
N HIS A 92 -0.38 9.57 -8.23
CA HIS A 92 -1.51 8.71 -8.59
C HIS A 92 -1.43 7.39 -7.85
N LEU A 93 -2.59 6.89 -7.42
CA LEU A 93 -2.75 5.58 -6.81
C LEU A 93 -3.82 4.82 -7.58
N VAL A 94 -3.45 3.67 -8.15
CA VAL A 94 -4.36 2.81 -8.90
C VAL A 94 -4.46 1.47 -8.19
N LEU A 95 -5.68 1.02 -7.94
CA LEU A 95 -5.94 -0.29 -7.36
C LEU A 95 -6.29 -1.27 -8.48
N VAL A 96 -5.66 -2.43 -8.47
CA VAL A 96 -5.90 -3.46 -9.49
C VAL A 96 -6.26 -4.78 -8.83
N SER A 97 -7.04 -5.58 -9.56
CA SER A 97 -7.36 -6.97 -9.18
C SER A 97 -8.07 -7.11 -7.84
N LEU A 98 -9.00 -6.20 -7.54
CA LEU A 98 -9.77 -6.28 -6.31
C LEU A 98 -10.61 -7.55 -6.25
N GLN A 99 -10.56 -8.25 -5.11
CA GLN A 99 -11.44 -9.37 -4.84
C GLN A 99 -12.88 -8.87 -4.73
N PRO A 100 -13.89 -9.67 -5.12
CA PRO A 100 -15.27 -9.22 -5.07
C PRO A 100 -15.73 -8.74 -3.69
N ASN A 101 -15.34 -9.44 -2.62
CA ASN A 101 -15.71 -9.06 -1.27
C ASN A 101 -15.03 -7.76 -0.82
N VAL A 102 -13.84 -7.48 -1.31
CA VAL A 102 -13.13 -6.22 -1.03
C VAL A 102 -13.72 -5.09 -1.86
N HIS A 103 -14.02 -5.36 -3.12
CA HIS A 103 -14.61 -4.39 -4.03
C HIS A 103 -15.95 -3.85 -3.50
N GLU A 104 -16.74 -4.70 -2.86
CA GLU A 104 -18.04 -4.31 -2.33
C GLU A 104 -17.95 -3.30 -1.19
N VAL A 105 -16.85 -3.28 -0.41
CA VAL A 105 -16.71 -2.35 0.70
C VAL A 105 -15.97 -1.07 0.30
N LEU A 106 -15.34 -1.07 -0.84
CA LEU A 106 -14.67 0.12 -1.37
C LEU A 106 -15.60 0.90 -2.28
#